data_35929f28cc349fbcecaf229106a60570
#
_entry.id   35929f28cc349fbcecaf229106a60570
#
_cell.length_a   1.000
_cell.length_b   1.000
_cell.length_c   1.000
_cell.angle_alpha   90.00
_cell.angle_beta   90.00
_cell.angle_gamma   90.00
#
_symmetry.space_group_name_H-M   'P 1'
#
loop_
_entity.id
_entity.type
_entity.pdbx_description
1 polymer ?
#
loop_
_entity_poly.entity_id
_entity_poly.type
_entity_poly.pdbx_seq_one_letter_code
_entity_poly.pdbx_strand_id
1 'polypeptide(L)'
;ARLIPSDPFVADYEKGYTVGTNGNWELLNPEQSEWIFTLNGGMRLVNRWGKLSYRYGDRIETAWYHFGQHGIMDSGWFRDENMNWYYLDRTHDGFFGRMQLGWHHDEYDQRWYHFDESSGVMQTGWQEINGKWYYFATSASADTYEYDAVSEKWYYKDSVSVRPYGSMYINEVTPDGYRVDATGAGVR
;
A
#
# COMPACT_ATOMS: atom_id res chain seq x y z
N ALA A 1 3.00 17.52 -4.68
CA ALA A 1 4.20 17.33 -3.87
C ALA A 1 4.83 15.99 -4.19
N ARG A 2 6.10 15.88 -3.96
CA ARG A 2 6.84 14.65 -4.21
C ARG A 2 7.89 14.47 -3.13
N LEU A 3 8.42 13.26 -3.02
CA LEU A 3 9.53 12.97 -2.13
C LEU A 3 10.75 13.78 -2.54
N ILE A 4 11.44 14.33 -1.54
CA ILE A 4 12.62 15.16 -1.78
C ILE A 4 13.82 14.44 -1.20
N PRO A 5 14.69 13.87 -2.03
CA PRO A 5 15.91 13.24 -1.54
C PRO A 5 16.93 14.31 -1.17
N SER A 6 16.85 14.83 0.05
CA SER A 6 17.69 15.92 0.46
C SER A 6 18.93 15.48 1.20
N ASP A 7 18.76 14.83 2.32
CA ASP A 7 19.88 14.40 3.16
C ASP A 7 19.98 12.88 3.18
N PRO A 8 21.14 12.32 3.54
CA PRO A 8 21.27 10.90 3.75
C PRO A 8 20.30 10.42 4.83
N PHE A 9 19.66 9.27 4.60
CA PHE A 9 18.72 8.68 5.55
C PHE A 9 19.30 7.44 6.18
N VAL A 10 18.82 7.12 7.38
CA VAL A 10 19.04 5.81 7.96
C VAL A 10 17.96 4.89 7.43
N ALA A 11 18.38 3.82 6.81
CA ALA A 11 17.47 2.82 6.29
C ALA A 11 17.38 1.66 7.26
N ASP A 12 16.16 1.25 7.55
CA ASP A 12 15.89 0.14 8.44
C ASP A 12 15.07 -0.91 7.67
N TYR A 13 15.58 -2.13 7.63
CA TYR A 13 14.98 -3.21 6.86
C TYR A 13 14.40 -4.27 7.77
N GLU A 14 13.10 -4.45 7.71
CA GLU A 14 12.44 -5.44 8.53
C GLU A 14 12.61 -6.85 8.00
N LYS A 15 12.51 -7.02 6.69
CA LYS A 15 12.58 -8.35 6.08
C LYS A 15 13.97 -8.67 5.61
N GLY A 16 14.73 -9.31 6.47
CA GLY A 16 15.99 -9.87 6.13
C GLY A 16 17.20 -9.28 6.83
N TYR A 17 17.19 -7.98 7.10
CA TYR A 17 18.29 -7.39 7.87
C TYR A 17 17.97 -5.96 8.27
N THR A 18 18.58 -5.54 9.36
CA THR A 18 18.56 -4.17 9.83
C THR A 18 19.91 -3.55 9.53
N VAL A 19 19.89 -2.41 8.89
CA VAL A 19 21.11 -1.71 8.53
C VAL A 19 21.05 -0.31 9.06
N GLY A 20 21.90 0.01 10.00
CA GLY A 20 22.08 1.38 10.46
C GLY A 20 22.92 2.14 9.45
N THR A 21 22.42 2.29 8.24
CA THR A 21 23.20 2.85 7.14
C THR A 21 22.44 3.96 6.44
N ASN A 22 23.16 4.90 5.91
CA ASN A 22 22.59 6.02 5.17
C ASN A 22 22.44 5.65 3.70
N GLY A 23 21.56 6.37 3.04
CA GLY A 23 21.35 6.23 1.61
C GLY A 23 20.64 7.43 1.05
N ASN A 24 20.33 7.39 -0.23
CA ASN A 24 19.74 8.51 -0.93
C ASN A 24 18.59 8.08 -1.82
N TRP A 25 17.56 8.91 -1.85
CA TRP A 25 16.50 8.85 -2.84
C TRP A 25 17.01 9.46 -4.14
N GLU A 26 16.61 8.86 -5.26
CA GLU A 26 16.92 9.41 -6.58
C GLU A 26 15.73 9.23 -7.51
N LEU A 27 15.38 10.27 -8.22
CA LEU A 27 14.33 10.26 -9.24
C LEU A 27 14.99 10.01 -10.59
N LEU A 28 14.84 8.79 -11.10
CA LEU A 28 15.48 8.40 -12.36
C LEU A 28 14.72 8.95 -13.57
N ASN A 29 13.40 8.93 -13.49
CA ASN A 29 12.55 9.34 -14.59
C ASN A 29 11.41 10.19 -14.05
N PRO A 30 11.56 11.54 -14.09
CA PRO A 30 10.53 12.42 -13.56
C PRO A 30 9.15 12.25 -14.19
N GLU A 31 9.10 11.97 -15.48
CA GLU A 31 7.84 11.83 -16.19
C GLU A 31 7.07 10.59 -15.77
N GLN A 32 7.77 9.54 -15.37
CA GLN A 32 7.17 8.28 -14.91
C GLN A 32 7.23 8.11 -13.41
N SER A 33 7.79 9.09 -12.70
CA SER A 33 7.92 9.04 -11.25
C SER A 33 8.66 7.80 -10.75
N GLU A 34 9.73 7.44 -11.44
CA GLU A 34 10.53 6.26 -11.09
C GLU A 34 11.58 6.61 -10.05
N TRP A 35 11.27 6.27 -8.80
CA TRP A 35 12.16 6.51 -7.67
C TRP A 35 12.96 5.26 -7.33
N ILE A 36 14.21 5.45 -6.95
CA ILE A 36 15.06 4.41 -6.38
C ILE A 36 15.64 4.89 -5.06
N PHE A 37 16.11 3.95 -4.26
CA PHE A 37 16.86 4.24 -3.06
C PHE A 37 18.18 3.49 -3.10
N THR A 38 19.27 4.22 -2.96
CA THR A 38 20.62 3.66 -3.01
C THR A 38 21.29 3.81 -1.65
N LEU A 39 21.74 2.71 -1.10
CA LEU A 39 22.52 2.72 0.12
C LEU A 39 23.90 3.34 -0.10
N ASN A 40 24.53 3.78 0.98
CA ASN A 40 25.86 4.33 0.95
C ASN A 40 26.82 3.27 0.40
N GLY A 41 27.14 2.61 -0.10
CA GLY A 41 27.96 1.61 -0.71
C GLY A 41 27.60 1.40 -2.19
N GLY A 42 26.55 2.14 -2.66
CA GLY A 42 26.13 2.06 -4.04
C GLY A 42 25.11 0.95 -4.33
N MET A 43 24.67 0.20 -3.34
CA MET A 43 23.71 -0.87 -3.53
C MET A 43 22.29 -0.29 -3.58
N ARG A 44 21.57 -0.59 -4.67
CA ARG A 44 20.17 -0.22 -4.83
C ARG A 44 19.28 -1.23 -4.10
N LEU A 45 18.19 -0.75 -3.50
CA LEU A 45 17.20 -1.66 -2.94
C LEU A 45 16.42 -2.36 -4.05
N VAL A 46 16.36 -3.68 -3.99
CA VAL A 46 15.74 -4.51 -5.02
C VAL A 46 14.97 -5.64 -4.36
N ASN A 47 13.73 -5.85 -4.80
CA ASN A 47 12.85 -6.92 -4.32
C ASN A 47 12.69 -6.95 -2.80
N ARG A 48 12.47 -5.80 -2.20
CA ARG A 48 12.37 -5.74 -0.75
C ARG A 48 11.65 -4.51 -0.24
N TRP A 49 11.23 -4.59 1.00
CA TRP A 49 10.72 -3.48 1.77
C TRP A 49 11.88 -2.71 2.38
N GLY A 50 11.68 -1.41 2.52
CA GLY A 50 12.58 -0.57 3.28
C GLY A 50 11.79 0.42 4.12
N LYS A 51 12.16 0.54 5.39
CA LYS A 51 11.64 1.60 6.25
C LYS A 51 12.57 2.78 6.09
N LEU A 52 12.11 3.79 5.39
CA LEU A 52 12.95 4.88 4.92
C LEU A 52 12.38 6.21 5.33
N SER A 53 13.26 7.17 5.50
CA SER A 53 12.88 8.52 5.83
C SER A 53 13.07 9.44 4.64
N TYR A 54 12.27 10.49 4.59
CA TYR A 54 12.41 11.54 3.60
C TYR A 54 12.05 12.88 4.24
N ARG A 55 12.52 13.95 3.63
CA ARG A 55 12.20 15.30 4.09
C ARG A 55 11.02 15.82 3.27
N TYR A 56 10.01 16.29 3.98
CA TYR A 56 8.88 16.98 3.38
C TYR A 56 8.70 18.33 4.08
N GLY A 57 9.12 19.40 3.41
CA GLY A 57 9.17 20.72 4.03
C GLY A 57 10.13 20.74 5.22
N ASP A 58 9.62 21.08 6.38
CA ASP A 58 10.39 21.15 7.62
C ASP A 58 10.39 19.84 8.40
N ARG A 59 9.67 18.82 7.90
CA ARG A 59 9.48 17.56 8.61
C ARG A 59 10.27 16.45 8.00
N ILE A 60 10.64 15.48 8.82
CA ILE A 60 11.20 14.22 8.39
C ILE A 60 10.14 13.17 8.65
N GLU A 61 9.70 12.51 7.60
CA GLU A 61 8.70 11.45 7.65
C GLU A 61 9.38 10.11 7.44
N THR A 62 8.91 9.10 8.16
CA THR A 62 9.43 7.74 8.03
C THR A 62 8.27 6.81 7.71
N ALA A 63 8.44 5.97 6.71
CA ALA A 63 7.41 5.04 6.29
C ALA A 63 8.01 3.84 5.60
N TRP A 64 7.15 2.85 5.32
CA TRP A 64 7.55 1.67 4.57
C TRP A 64 7.32 1.87 3.08
N TYR A 65 8.30 1.41 2.30
CA TYR A 65 8.27 1.46 0.85
C TYR A 65 8.68 0.11 0.31
N HIS A 66 8.19 -0.25 -0.86
CA HIS A 66 8.58 -1.48 -1.54
C HIS A 66 9.23 -1.19 -2.88
N PHE A 67 10.29 -1.93 -3.20
CA PHE A 67 11.05 -1.79 -4.43
C PHE A 67 10.98 -3.10 -5.22
N GLY A 68 10.72 -2.99 -6.51
CA GLY A 68 10.57 -4.14 -7.39
C GLY A 68 11.89 -4.77 -7.81
N GLN A 69 11.80 -5.70 -8.76
CA GLN A 69 12.96 -6.47 -9.19
C GLN A 69 14.02 -5.63 -9.91
N HIS A 70 13.69 -4.45 -10.39
CA HIS A 70 14.64 -3.53 -11.01
C HIS A 70 15.01 -2.36 -10.09
N GLY A 71 14.58 -2.41 -8.85
CA GLY A 71 14.85 -1.38 -7.87
C GLY A 71 13.97 -0.15 -7.97
N ILE A 72 12.95 -0.17 -8.82
CA ILE A 72 12.01 0.93 -8.92
C ILE A 72 10.98 0.81 -7.80
N MET A 73 10.70 1.93 -7.14
CA MET A 73 9.71 1.98 -6.07
C MET A 73 8.32 1.66 -6.60
N ASP A 74 7.63 0.73 -5.93
CA ASP A 74 6.28 0.37 -6.27
C ASP A 74 5.27 1.41 -5.78
N SER A 75 4.14 1.51 -6.47
CA SER A 75 3.01 2.36 -6.08
C SER A 75 1.70 1.68 -6.47
N GLY A 76 0.61 2.07 -5.79
CA GLY A 76 -0.68 1.45 -6.01
C GLY A 76 -0.83 0.14 -5.26
N TRP A 77 -1.69 -0.72 -5.77
CA TRP A 77 -1.91 -2.03 -5.18
C TRP A 77 -0.69 -2.93 -5.35
N PHE A 78 -0.33 -3.64 -4.29
CA PHE A 78 0.83 -4.53 -4.29
C PHE A 78 0.48 -5.82 -3.54
N ARG A 79 0.80 -6.97 -4.14
CA ARG A 79 0.64 -8.27 -3.50
C ARG A 79 2.00 -8.91 -3.32
N ASP A 80 2.31 -9.35 -2.10
CA ASP A 80 3.59 -9.99 -1.81
C ASP A 80 3.56 -11.49 -2.13
N GLU A 81 4.68 -12.15 -1.92
CA GLU A 81 4.84 -13.58 -2.17
C GLU A 81 3.98 -14.46 -1.25
N ASN A 82 3.53 -13.93 -0.14
CA ASN A 82 2.65 -14.61 0.80
C ASN A 82 1.18 -14.33 0.52
N MET A 83 0.87 -13.73 -0.63
CA MET A 83 -0.49 -13.39 -1.06
C MET A 83 -1.14 -12.29 -0.22
N ASN A 84 -0.37 -11.51 0.50
CA ASN A 84 -0.87 -10.36 1.25
C ASN A 84 -0.93 -9.14 0.35
N TRP A 85 -2.04 -8.41 0.45
CA TRP A 85 -2.23 -7.18 -0.30
C TRP A 85 -1.88 -5.96 0.54
N TYR A 86 -1.29 -4.98 -0.13
CA TYR A 86 -0.93 -3.68 0.43
C TYR A 86 -1.35 -2.59 -0.54
N TYR A 87 -1.49 -1.38 -0.04
CA TYR A 87 -1.64 -0.22 -0.90
C TYR A 87 -0.50 0.76 -0.66
N LEU A 88 0.17 1.12 -1.74
CA LEU A 88 1.28 2.07 -1.72
C LEU A 88 0.79 3.35 -2.38
N ASP A 89 0.88 4.47 -1.68
CA ASP A 89 0.29 5.72 -2.15
C ASP A 89 0.74 6.05 -3.57
N ARG A 90 -0.21 6.20 -4.46
CA ARG A 90 0.07 6.50 -5.87
C ARG A 90 -0.18 7.95 -6.22
N THR A 91 -0.56 8.78 -5.27
CA THR A 91 -0.76 10.21 -5.51
C THR A 91 0.52 10.98 -5.22
N HIS A 92 0.73 12.05 -5.97
CA HIS A 92 1.93 12.88 -5.79
C HIS A 92 1.63 14.00 -4.80
N ASP A 93 1.31 13.60 -3.57
CA ASP A 93 0.92 14.49 -2.48
C ASP A 93 2.04 14.69 -1.44
N GLY A 94 3.24 14.24 -1.75
CA GLY A 94 4.37 14.24 -0.81
C GLY A 94 4.58 12.89 -0.16
N PHE A 95 3.68 11.93 -0.38
CA PHE A 95 3.74 10.61 0.24
C PHE A 95 3.74 9.48 -0.80
N PHE A 96 4.06 9.80 -2.02
CA PHE A 96 4.07 8.84 -3.12
C PHE A 96 4.90 7.60 -2.79
N GLY A 97 4.29 6.43 -2.94
CA GLY A 97 4.92 5.13 -2.64
C GLY A 97 4.81 4.69 -1.19
N ARG A 98 4.32 5.53 -0.29
CA ARG A 98 4.23 5.19 1.13
C ARG A 98 3.18 4.11 1.37
N MET A 99 3.53 3.09 2.16
CA MET A 99 2.59 2.04 2.54
C MET A 99 1.44 2.62 3.37
N GLN A 100 0.21 2.35 2.92
CA GLN A 100 -1.00 2.80 3.59
C GLN A 100 -1.26 1.97 4.84
N LEU A 101 -1.60 2.64 5.93
CA LEU A 101 -2.04 2.05 7.17
C LEU A 101 -3.47 2.55 7.47
N GLY A 102 -4.29 1.70 8.08
CA GLY A 102 -5.65 2.08 8.45
C GLY A 102 -6.60 2.19 7.26
N TRP A 103 -7.51 3.14 7.33
CA TRP A 103 -8.56 3.30 6.33
C TRP A 103 -8.04 3.85 5.01
N HIS A 104 -8.57 3.30 3.92
CA HIS A 104 -8.28 3.76 2.57
C HIS A 104 -9.56 3.76 1.74
N HIS A 105 -9.85 4.91 1.12
CA HIS A 105 -10.92 5.04 0.14
C HIS A 105 -10.28 5.07 -1.24
N ASP A 106 -10.55 4.04 -2.04
CA ASP A 106 -9.92 3.92 -3.34
C ASP A 106 -10.65 4.78 -4.37
N GLU A 107 -9.90 5.60 -5.09
CA GLU A 107 -10.51 6.53 -6.05
C GLU A 107 -10.96 5.87 -7.34
N TYR A 108 -10.48 4.67 -7.66
CA TYR A 108 -10.94 3.96 -8.85
C TYR A 108 -12.31 3.31 -8.66
N ASP A 109 -12.50 2.59 -7.56
CA ASP A 109 -13.73 1.84 -7.34
C ASP A 109 -14.67 2.51 -6.35
N GLN A 110 -14.22 3.60 -5.72
CA GLN A 110 -14.99 4.34 -4.71
C GLN A 110 -15.39 3.45 -3.53
N ARG A 111 -14.54 2.48 -3.20
CA ARG A 111 -14.78 1.56 -2.10
C ARG A 111 -13.79 1.76 -0.99
N TRP A 112 -14.20 1.35 0.23
CA TRP A 112 -13.38 1.45 1.42
C TRP A 112 -12.66 0.16 1.70
N TYR A 113 -11.42 0.29 2.17
CA TYR A 113 -10.55 -0.80 2.59
C TYR A 113 -9.92 -0.45 3.91
N HIS A 114 -9.46 -1.46 4.63
CA HIS A 114 -8.70 -1.21 5.86
C HIS A 114 -7.43 -2.05 5.86
N PHE A 115 -6.33 -1.38 6.14
CA PHE A 115 -5.02 -2.02 6.23
C PHE A 115 -4.59 -2.05 7.69
N ASP A 116 -4.03 -3.17 8.12
CA ASP A 116 -3.56 -3.32 9.49
C ASP A 116 -2.60 -2.19 9.86
N GLU A 117 -2.82 -1.58 11.01
CA GLU A 117 -2.09 -0.36 11.37
C GLU A 117 -0.64 -0.60 11.76
N SER A 118 -0.22 -1.84 11.90
CA SER A 118 1.19 -2.15 12.14
C SER A 118 1.86 -2.83 10.94
N SER A 119 1.21 -3.78 10.31
CA SER A 119 1.79 -4.53 9.20
C SER A 119 1.49 -3.96 7.82
N GLY A 120 0.42 -3.17 7.70
CA GLY A 120 -0.05 -2.69 6.40
C GLY A 120 -0.78 -3.72 5.56
N VAL A 121 -0.98 -4.94 6.08
CA VAL A 121 -1.68 -5.99 5.33
C VAL A 121 -3.17 -5.66 5.24
N MET A 122 -3.74 -5.80 4.05
CA MET A 122 -5.17 -5.60 3.83
C MET A 122 -5.98 -6.59 4.66
N GLN A 123 -6.95 -6.06 5.41
CA GLN A 123 -7.81 -6.87 6.26
C GLN A 123 -9.04 -7.37 5.51
N THR A 124 -9.46 -8.58 5.82
CA THR A 124 -10.64 -9.22 5.24
C THR A 124 -11.48 -9.85 6.32
N GLY A 125 -12.76 -10.12 6.01
CA GLY A 125 -13.70 -10.66 6.97
C GLY A 125 -14.16 -9.62 7.97
N TRP A 126 -14.65 -10.09 9.12
CA TRP A 126 -15.06 -9.20 10.19
C TRP A 126 -13.85 -8.65 10.93
N GLN A 127 -13.82 -7.34 11.09
CA GLN A 127 -12.76 -6.66 11.84
C GLN A 127 -13.38 -5.65 12.79
N GLU A 128 -12.94 -5.67 14.04
CA GLU A 128 -13.32 -4.66 15.00
C GLU A 128 -12.34 -3.50 14.95
N ILE A 129 -12.88 -2.32 14.63
CA ILE A 129 -12.07 -1.11 14.48
C ILE A 129 -12.73 -0.02 15.30
N ASN A 130 -12.04 0.48 16.30
CA ASN A 130 -12.54 1.51 17.22
C ASN A 130 -13.92 1.16 17.81
N GLY A 131 -14.10 -0.09 18.20
CA GLY A 131 -15.30 -0.55 18.88
C GLY A 131 -16.47 -0.86 17.97
N LYS A 132 -16.30 -0.78 16.67
CA LYS A 132 -17.35 -1.14 15.70
C LYS A 132 -16.86 -2.27 14.80
N TRP A 133 -17.79 -3.13 14.38
CA TRP A 133 -17.48 -4.24 13.51
C TRP A 133 -17.79 -3.90 12.06
N TYR A 134 -16.82 -4.20 11.19
CA TYR A 134 -16.93 -3.98 9.75
C TYR A 134 -16.63 -5.27 9.02
N TYR A 135 -17.22 -5.45 7.86
CA TYR A 135 -16.99 -6.63 7.05
C TYR A 135 -16.32 -6.26 5.72
N PHE A 136 -15.19 -6.90 5.47
CA PHE A 136 -14.42 -6.72 4.24
C PHE A 136 -14.47 -8.02 3.42
N ALA A 137 -14.68 -7.91 2.12
CA ALA A 137 -14.90 -9.05 1.26
C ALA A 137 -13.77 -10.09 1.37
N THR A 138 -14.15 -11.34 1.66
CA THR A 138 -13.21 -12.45 1.85
C THR A 138 -13.00 -13.27 0.60
N SER A 139 -13.98 -13.28 -0.30
CA SER A 139 -13.82 -13.98 -1.55
C SER A 139 -13.26 -13.03 -2.57
N ALA A 140 -12.14 -13.40 -3.11
CA ALA A 140 -11.81 -13.00 -4.43
C ALA A 140 -12.90 -13.58 -5.34
N SER A 141 -14.05 -12.93 -5.43
CA SER A 141 -14.83 -13.18 -6.59
C SER A 141 -14.03 -12.61 -7.75
N ALA A 142 -13.08 -13.37 -8.14
CA ALA A 142 -12.13 -13.05 -9.14
C ALA A 142 -10.97 -12.17 -8.66
N ASP A 143 -9.90 -12.53 -9.17
CA ASP A 143 -8.74 -11.73 -9.28
C ASP A 143 -9.16 -10.36 -9.80
N THR A 144 -9.40 -9.46 -8.88
CA THR A 144 -9.79 -8.10 -9.23
C THR A 144 -8.64 -7.35 -9.87
N TYR A 145 -7.43 -7.81 -9.62
CA TYR A 145 -6.22 -7.18 -10.13
C TYR A 145 -5.42 -8.15 -10.96
N GLU A 146 -4.79 -7.62 -12.00
CA GLU A 146 -3.93 -8.35 -12.91
C GLU A 146 -2.53 -7.78 -12.85
N TYR A 147 -1.54 -8.65 -12.78
CA TYR A 147 -0.14 -8.23 -12.73
C TYR A 147 0.41 -8.08 -14.16
N ASP A 148 0.95 -6.91 -14.46
CA ASP A 148 1.66 -6.66 -15.70
C ASP A 148 3.16 -6.78 -15.45
N ALA A 149 3.77 -7.82 -16.03
CA ALA A 149 5.18 -8.09 -15.84
C ALA A 149 6.09 -7.05 -16.53
N VAL A 150 5.57 -6.32 -17.50
CA VAL A 150 6.35 -5.31 -18.22
C VAL A 150 6.50 -4.06 -17.36
N SER A 151 5.39 -3.53 -16.84
CA SER A 151 5.40 -2.37 -15.97
C SER A 151 5.68 -2.71 -14.51
N GLU A 152 5.61 -4.00 -14.15
CA GLU A 152 5.76 -4.50 -12.79
C GLU A 152 4.72 -3.92 -11.84
N LYS A 153 3.50 -3.74 -12.33
CA LYS A 153 2.40 -3.15 -11.57
C LYS A 153 1.14 -3.99 -11.64
N TRP A 154 0.32 -3.83 -10.61
CA TRP A 154 -1.00 -4.42 -10.56
C TRP A 154 -2.02 -3.44 -11.08
N TYR A 155 -2.88 -3.89 -11.99
CA TYR A 155 -3.95 -3.07 -12.56
C TYR A 155 -5.30 -3.67 -12.26
N TYR A 156 -6.31 -2.82 -12.22
CA TYR A 156 -7.69 -3.22 -12.04
C TYR A 156 -8.15 -4.01 -13.27
N LYS A 157 -8.63 -5.22 -13.03
CA LYS A 157 -8.97 -6.13 -14.13
C LYS A 157 -10.35 -5.88 -14.68
N ASP A 158 -11.32 -5.63 -13.80
CA ASP A 158 -12.68 -5.31 -14.21
C ASP A 158 -13.29 -4.41 -13.16
N SER A 159 -13.81 -3.30 -13.61
CA SER A 159 -14.02 -2.18 -12.72
C SER A 159 -15.37 -2.12 -12.03
N VAL A 160 -16.42 -2.76 -12.48
CA VAL A 160 -17.71 -2.25 -12.06
C VAL A 160 -18.69 -3.26 -11.52
N SER A 161 -18.62 -4.48 -11.97
CA SER A 161 -19.64 -5.48 -11.65
C SER A 161 -19.23 -6.48 -10.57
N VAL A 162 -17.98 -6.47 -10.17
CA VAL A 162 -17.43 -7.43 -9.23
C VAL A 162 -17.03 -6.74 -7.95
N ARG A 163 -17.44 -7.33 -6.82
CA ARG A 163 -16.99 -6.80 -5.54
C ARG A 163 -15.50 -7.08 -5.38
N PRO A 164 -14.66 -6.06 -5.22
CA PRO A 164 -13.23 -6.27 -5.06
C PRO A 164 -12.91 -6.97 -3.74
N TYR A 165 -11.93 -7.84 -3.77
CA TYR A 165 -11.42 -8.51 -2.60
C TYR A 165 -10.95 -7.47 -1.58
N GLY A 166 -11.42 -7.61 -0.32
CA GLY A 166 -11.10 -6.66 0.74
C GLY A 166 -11.98 -5.44 0.81
N SER A 167 -12.86 -5.20 -0.17
CA SER A 167 -13.74 -4.04 -0.14
C SER A 167 -14.81 -4.17 0.96
N MET A 168 -15.10 -3.05 1.62
CA MET A 168 -16.04 -3.01 2.74
C MET A 168 -17.47 -3.10 2.26
N TYR A 169 -18.28 -3.89 2.98
CA TYR A 169 -19.73 -3.92 2.80
C TYR A 169 -20.35 -2.69 3.41
N ILE A 170 -21.28 -2.06 2.69
CA ILE A 170 -21.94 -0.84 3.12
C ILE A 170 -23.43 -0.95 2.80
N ASN A 171 -24.28 -0.72 3.83
CA ASN A 171 -25.72 -0.68 3.68
C ASN A 171 -26.29 -1.91 2.98
N GLU A 172 -25.81 -3.08 3.36
CA GLU A 172 -26.17 -4.36 2.74
C GLU A 172 -26.02 -5.50 3.75
N VAL A 173 -26.37 -6.71 3.31
CA VAL A 173 -26.22 -7.92 4.10
C VAL A 173 -24.94 -8.64 3.73
N THR A 174 -24.17 -9.05 4.72
CA THR A 174 -22.92 -9.79 4.51
C THR A 174 -23.22 -11.24 4.13
N PRO A 175 -22.23 -11.97 3.57
CA PRO A 175 -22.45 -13.37 3.16
C PRO A 175 -22.89 -14.29 4.27
N ASP A 176 -22.56 -13.99 5.52
CA ASP A 176 -22.97 -14.79 6.68
C ASP A 176 -24.28 -14.28 7.31
N GLY A 177 -24.99 -13.38 6.64
CA GLY A 177 -26.36 -13.01 7.00
C GLY A 177 -26.53 -11.81 7.92
N TYR A 178 -25.46 -11.10 8.24
CA TYR A 178 -25.53 -9.92 9.10
C TYR A 178 -25.67 -8.66 8.27
N ARG A 179 -26.30 -7.64 8.86
CA ARG A 179 -26.48 -6.36 8.18
C ARG A 179 -25.44 -5.35 8.66
N VAL A 180 -24.95 -4.56 7.72
CA VAL A 180 -24.12 -3.39 8.01
C VAL A 180 -24.86 -2.13 7.55
N ASP A 181 -24.62 -1.03 8.24
CA ASP A 181 -25.31 0.23 7.96
C ASP A 181 -24.59 1.06 6.86
N ALA A 182 -25.04 2.30 6.68
CA ALA A 182 -24.49 3.19 5.66
C ALA A 182 -23.04 3.59 5.92
N THR A 183 -22.53 3.38 7.13
CA THR A 183 -21.12 3.61 7.46
C THR A 183 -20.30 2.33 7.36
N GLY A 184 -20.94 1.20 7.06
CA GLY A 184 -20.32 -0.11 7.06
C GLY A 184 -20.32 -0.80 8.41
N ALA A 185 -20.77 -0.12 9.47
CA ALA A 185 -20.79 -0.71 10.81
C ALA A 185 -21.88 -1.78 10.95
N GLY A 186 -21.54 -2.87 11.63
CA GLY A 186 -22.48 -3.94 11.88
C GLY A 186 -23.66 -3.48 12.73
N VAL A 187 -24.83 -3.94 12.36
CA VAL A 187 -26.08 -3.61 13.05
C VAL A 187 -26.55 -4.84 13.79
N ARG A 188 -26.88 -4.65 15.06
CA ARG A 188 -27.43 -5.73 15.90
C ARG A 188 -28.93 -5.68 15.94
#